data_0b8072947a83afba96f55b5243b27fab
#
_entry.id   0b8072947a83afba96f55b5243b27fab
#
_cell.length_a   1.000
_cell.length_b   1.000
_cell.length_c   1.000
_cell.angle_alpha   90.00
_cell.angle_beta   90.00
_cell.angle_gamma   90.00
#
_symmetry.space_group_name_H-M   'P 1'
#
loop_
_entity.id
_entity.type
_entity.pdbx_description
1 polymer ?
#
loop_
_entity_poly.entity_id
_entity_poly.type
_entity_poly.pdbx_seq_one_letter_code
_entity_poly.pdbx_strand_id
1 'polypeptide(L)'
;TQFASSAASDVYKRQVQADLNQLKLIFSIYERYDSAISTNAIHQELSERLMEELDYSHELKNLNLYREMLSKFDEITLPKPIKNLSTNKLLTMTRIEGQKVMDFISETEDQELKNKLALNMFKAWYVPFYEYGIIHGDPHLGNYSIRKDAGVNLLDFGCIRIFKPEFVTGVIDLYEALRDDNIELAISAYERWGFENLNKDLIEILNIWAKFIYQPLLEDRIRPISEMPTGQYGRKTAEKVHKELKKIGGVKPPREFVLM
;
A
#
# COMPACT_ATOMS: atom_id res chain seq x y z
N THR A 1 -8.29 -16.99 -27.75
CA THR A 1 -8.23 -16.08 -26.59
C THR A 1 -8.09 -16.92 -25.35
N GLN A 2 -7.00 -16.76 -24.60
CA GLN A 2 -6.80 -17.46 -23.33
C GLN A 2 -7.42 -16.62 -22.21
N PHE A 3 -8.14 -17.27 -21.28
CA PHE A 3 -8.74 -16.64 -20.11
C PHE A 3 -8.01 -17.12 -18.85
N ALA A 4 -7.87 -16.23 -17.88
CA ALA A 4 -7.49 -16.57 -16.51
C ALA A 4 -8.75 -16.48 -15.62
N SER A 5 -8.89 -17.40 -14.67
CA SER A 5 -9.99 -17.42 -13.71
C SER A 5 -9.47 -17.69 -12.31
N SER A 6 -10.09 -17.07 -11.30
CA SER A 6 -9.84 -17.30 -9.89
C SER A 6 -11.15 -17.59 -9.18
N ALA A 7 -11.15 -18.50 -8.22
CA ALA A 7 -12.35 -18.94 -7.51
C ALA A 7 -12.12 -19.05 -6.00
N ALA A 8 -12.96 -18.37 -5.21
CA ALA A 8 -13.00 -18.50 -3.76
C ALA A 8 -14.05 -19.54 -3.32
N SER A 9 -13.66 -20.48 -2.45
CA SER A 9 -14.58 -21.48 -1.90
C SER A 9 -15.23 -21.00 -0.59
N ASP A 10 -16.47 -21.46 -0.30
CA ASP A 10 -17.14 -21.15 0.98
C ASP A 10 -16.41 -21.77 2.19
N VAL A 11 -15.59 -22.79 1.96
CA VAL A 11 -14.72 -23.40 2.98
C VAL A 11 -13.62 -22.39 3.37
N TYR A 12 -13.01 -21.73 2.37
CA TYR A 12 -11.99 -20.73 2.59
C TYR A 12 -12.53 -19.52 3.35
N LYS A 13 -13.75 -19.05 3.02
CA LYS A 13 -14.39 -17.95 3.77
C LYS A 13 -14.58 -18.28 5.26
N ARG A 14 -15.01 -19.50 5.57
CA ARG A 14 -15.15 -19.94 6.96
C ARG A 14 -13.81 -20.04 7.68
N GLN A 15 -12.77 -20.49 6.98
CA GLN A 15 -11.43 -20.54 7.53
C GLN A 15 -10.92 -19.12 7.87
N VAL A 16 -11.02 -18.19 6.95
CA VAL A 16 -10.61 -16.78 7.17
C VAL A 16 -11.35 -16.17 8.37
N GLN A 17 -12.67 -16.43 8.51
CA GLN A 17 -13.43 -15.94 9.67
C GLN A 17 -12.94 -16.54 10.99
N ALA A 18 -12.57 -17.83 11.00
CA ALA A 18 -12.01 -18.48 12.19
C ALA A 18 -10.65 -17.89 12.55
N ASP A 19 -9.79 -17.67 11.58
CA ASP A 19 -8.45 -17.08 11.77
C ASP A 19 -8.55 -15.63 12.31
N LEU A 20 -9.49 -14.83 11.80
CA LEU A 20 -9.77 -13.48 12.30
C LEU A 20 -10.22 -13.47 13.77
N ASN A 21 -11.04 -14.44 14.18
CA ASN A 21 -11.46 -14.57 15.56
C ASN A 21 -10.28 -14.94 16.48
N GLN A 22 -9.35 -15.79 16.02
CA GLN A 22 -8.13 -16.10 16.75
C GLN A 22 -7.20 -14.86 16.84
N LEU A 23 -7.04 -14.11 15.77
CA LEU A 23 -6.26 -12.87 15.76
C LEU A 23 -6.80 -11.85 16.78
N LYS A 24 -8.14 -11.71 16.88
CA LYS A 24 -8.77 -10.84 17.86
C LYS A 24 -8.40 -11.22 19.28
N LEU A 25 -8.36 -12.53 19.59
CA LEU A 25 -7.93 -13.01 20.91
C LEU A 25 -6.45 -12.65 21.17
N ILE A 26 -5.57 -12.89 20.22
CA ILE A 26 -4.15 -12.56 20.32
C ILE A 26 -3.97 -11.05 20.59
N PHE A 27 -4.66 -10.21 19.83
CA PHE A 27 -4.61 -8.75 20.01
C PHE A 27 -5.10 -8.32 21.39
N SER A 28 -6.18 -8.93 21.89
CA SER A 28 -6.69 -8.62 23.24
C SER A 28 -5.71 -8.99 24.36
N ILE A 29 -4.92 -10.05 24.16
CA ILE A 29 -3.86 -10.44 25.08
C ILE A 29 -2.69 -9.45 24.97
N TYR A 30 -2.27 -9.10 23.74
CA TYR A 30 -1.18 -8.16 23.50
C TYR A 30 -1.44 -6.79 24.18
N GLU A 31 -2.63 -6.22 24.04
CA GLU A 31 -3.00 -4.93 24.64
C GLU A 31 -2.91 -4.91 26.17
N ARG A 32 -2.99 -6.08 26.83
CA ARG A 32 -2.80 -6.18 28.29
C ARG A 32 -1.33 -6.03 28.72
N TYR A 33 -0.39 -6.36 27.84
CA TYR A 33 1.04 -6.30 28.10
C TYR A 33 1.70 -5.06 27.50
N ASP A 34 1.18 -4.56 26.40
CA ASP A 34 1.71 -3.40 25.70
C ASP A 34 0.57 -2.51 25.17
N SER A 35 0.39 -1.35 25.80
CA SER A 35 -0.65 -0.37 25.48
C SER A 35 -0.14 0.75 24.54
N ALA A 36 1.05 0.63 23.96
CA ALA A 36 1.63 1.67 23.10
C ALA A 36 0.80 1.94 21.84
N ILE A 37 0.09 0.91 21.34
CA ILE A 37 -0.76 1.03 20.15
C ILE A 37 -2.07 0.27 20.40
N SER A 38 -3.22 0.93 20.14
CA SER A 38 -4.53 0.25 20.17
C SER A 38 -4.69 -0.64 18.94
N THR A 39 -4.99 -1.93 19.17
CA THR A 39 -5.09 -2.92 18.09
C THR A 39 -6.50 -3.11 17.56
N ASN A 40 -7.52 -2.54 18.20
CA ASN A 40 -8.93 -2.71 17.78
C ASN A 40 -9.19 -2.18 16.36
N ALA A 41 -8.69 -0.99 16.03
CA ALA A 41 -8.85 -0.42 14.69
C ALA A 41 -8.10 -1.24 13.64
N ILE A 42 -6.93 -1.76 13.99
CA ILE A 42 -6.12 -2.64 13.13
C ILE A 42 -6.87 -3.94 12.84
N HIS A 43 -7.42 -4.58 13.89
CA HIS A 43 -8.21 -5.82 13.72
C HIS A 43 -9.45 -5.60 12.85
N GLN A 44 -10.17 -4.50 13.07
CA GLN A 44 -11.35 -4.18 12.27
C GLN A 44 -10.99 -4.01 10.80
N GLU A 45 -9.95 -3.23 10.53
CA GLU A 45 -9.48 -2.99 9.15
C GLU A 45 -9.04 -4.28 8.46
N LEU A 46 -8.21 -5.11 9.13
CA LEU A 46 -7.79 -6.41 8.60
C LEU A 46 -9.00 -7.31 8.31
N SER A 47 -10.00 -7.33 9.20
CA SER A 47 -11.20 -8.14 9.02
C SER A 47 -12.01 -7.70 7.79
N GLU A 48 -12.23 -6.39 7.64
CA GLU A 48 -12.94 -5.82 6.50
C GLU A 48 -12.21 -6.15 5.19
N ARG A 49 -10.89 -5.98 5.13
CA ARG A 49 -10.08 -6.25 3.93
C ARG A 49 -10.07 -7.71 3.52
N LEU A 50 -9.82 -8.61 4.46
CA LEU A 50 -9.84 -10.04 4.15
C LEU A 50 -11.21 -10.53 3.69
N MET A 51 -12.29 -9.92 4.19
CA MET A 51 -13.65 -10.27 3.70
C MET A 51 -13.93 -9.66 2.32
N GLU A 52 -13.41 -8.47 2.01
CA GLU A 52 -13.51 -7.85 0.68
C GLU A 52 -12.78 -8.66 -0.39
N GLU A 53 -11.58 -9.20 -0.10
CA GLU A 53 -10.81 -10.05 -1.03
C GLU A 53 -11.53 -11.34 -1.42
N LEU A 54 -12.55 -11.75 -0.66
CA LEU A 54 -13.37 -12.93 -0.95
C LEU A 54 -14.58 -12.63 -1.86
N ASP A 55 -14.76 -11.39 -2.31
CA ASP A 55 -15.81 -10.96 -3.22
C ASP A 55 -15.23 -10.48 -4.56
N TYR A 56 -15.18 -11.38 -5.54
CA TYR A 56 -14.69 -11.06 -6.88
C TYR A 56 -15.53 -10.05 -7.66
N SER A 57 -16.75 -9.75 -7.23
CA SER A 57 -17.51 -8.63 -7.80
C SER A 57 -16.92 -7.27 -7.40
N HIS A 58 -16.25 -7.19 -6.23
CA HIS A 58 -15.50 -6.03 -5.80
C HIS A 58 -14.21 -5.87 -6.62
N GLU A 59 -13.45 -6.95 -6.78
CA GLU A 59 -12.24 -6.96 -7.61
C GLU A 59 -12.53 -6.58 -9.08
N LEU A 60 -13.67 -7.06 -9.62
CA LEU A 60 -14.14 -6.67 -10.96
C LEU A 60 -14.38 -5.15 -11.09
N LYS A 61 -14.96 -4.51 -10.08
CA LYS A 61 -15.17 -3.06 -10.04
C LYS A 61 -13.83 -2.31 -9.99
N ASN A 62 -12.93 -2.76 -9.13
CA ASN A 62 -11.60 -2.18 -8.96
C ASN A 62 -10.77 -2.29 -10.25
N LEU A 63 -10.79 -3.45 -10.90
CA LEU A 63 -10.14 -3.65 -12.19
C LEU A 63 -10.63 -2.65 -13.26
N ASN A 64 -11.94 -2.45 -13.35
CA ASN A 64 -12.49 -1.47 -14.30
C ASN A 64 -12.06 -0.04 -13.95
N LEU A 65 -12.08 0.33 -12.67
CA LEU A 65 -11.64 1.63 -12.18
C LEU A 65 -10.17 1.89 -12.54
N TYR A 66 -9.28 0.93 -12.27
CA TYR A 66 -7.86 1.05 -12.61
C TYR A 66 -7.64 1.13 -14.13
N ARG A 67 -8.40 0.39 -14.92
CA ARG A 67 -8.36 0.47 -16.38
C ARG A 67 -8.72 1.87 -16.90
N GLU A 68 -9.68 2.53 -16.27
CA GLU A 68 -10.07 3.90 -16.62
C GLU A 68 -8.99 4.91 -16.24
N MET A 69 -8.52 4.87 -14.98
CA MET A 69 -7.47 5.76 -14.48
C MET A 69 -6.16 5.70 -15.26
N LEU A 70 -5.75 4.49 -15.65
CA LEU A 70 -4.48 4.25 -16.33
C LEU A 70 -4.61 4.14 -17.86
N SER A 71 -5.78 4.43 -18.43
CA SER A 71 -6.07 4.27 -19.86
C SER A 71 -5.18 5.13 -20.79
N LYS A 72 -4.61 6.22 -20.27
CA LYS A 72 -3.72 7.13 -21.01
C LYS A 72 -2.24 6.69 -21.01
N PHE A 73 -1.89 5.60 -20.32
CA PHE A 73 -0.52 5.11 -20.19
C PHE A 73 -0.33 3.80 -20.94
N ASP A 74 0.20 3.86 -22.16
CA ASP A 74 0.45 2.67 -22.98
C ASP A 74 1.47 1.71 -22.37
N GLU A 75 2.34 2.23 -21.51
CA GLU A 75 3.32 1.45 -20.75
C GLU A 75 2.72 0.59 -19.63
N ILE A 76 1.44 0.83 -19.25
CA ILE A 76 0.76 0.07 -18.20
C ILE A 76 -0.43 -0.66 -18.80
N THR A 77 -0.44 -1.98 -18.68
CA THR A 77 -1.50 -2.83 -19.24
C THR A 77 -2.25 -3.54 -18.13
N LEU A 78 -3.57 -3.59 -18.25
CA LEU A 78 -4.45 -4.30 -17.35
C LEU A 78 -5.30 -5.32 -18.12
N PRO A 79 -5.62 -6.48 -17.53
CA PRO A 79 -6.49 -7.44 -18.17
C PRO A 79 -7.87 -6.84 -18.42
N LYS A 80 -8.56 -7.31 -19.46
CA LYS A 80 -9.94 -6.92 -19.74
C LYS A 80 -10.88 -7.92 -19.07
N PRO A 81 -11.75 -7.48 -18.15
CA PRO A 81 -12.70 -8.40 -17.51
C PRO A 81 -13.76 -8.88 -18.48
N ILE A 82 -14.18 -10.13 -18.31
CA ILE A 82 -15.25 -10.77 -19.09
C ILE A 82 -16.48 -10.87 -18.18
N LYS A 83 -17.26 -9.81 -18.15
CA LYS A 83 -18.38 -9.63 -17.20
C LYS A 83 -19.41 -10.76 -17.22
N ASN A 84 -19.78 -11.26 -18.40
CA ASN A 84 -20.75 -12.36 -18.56
C ASN A 84 -20.23 -13.74 -18.13
N LEU A 85 -18.92 -13.85 -17.86
CA LEU A 85 -18.27 -15.06 -17.33
C LEU A 85 -17.73 -14.85 -15.91
N SER A 86 -18.12 -13.76 -15.26
CA SER A 86 -17.69 -13.42 -13.90
C SER A 86 -18.89 -13.39 -12.94
N THR A 87 -18.65 -13.77 -11.70
CA THR A 87 -19.63 -13.78 -10.59
C THR A 87 -18.94 -13.28 -9.33
N ASN A 88 -19.64 -13.20 -8.21
CA ASN A 88 -19.03 -12.89 -6.91
C ASN A 88 -18.05 -13.98 -6.41
N LYS A 89 -17.99 -15.14 -7.07
CA LYS A 89 -17.09 -16.26 -6.72
C LYS A 89 -16.13 -16.64 -7.84
N LEU A 90 -16.21 -15.97 -8.99
CA LEU A 90 -15.38 -16.25 -10.16
C LEU A 90 -15.12 -14.94 -10.92
N LEU A 91 -13.86 -14.57 -11.05
CA LEU A 91 -13.42 -13.50 -11.94
C LEU A 91 -12.78 -14.09 -13.20
N THR A 92 -13.31 -13.71 -14.35
CA THR A 92 -12.78 -14.10 -15.67
C THR A 92 -12.28 -12.87 -16.40
N MET A 93 -11.04 -12.93 -16.91
CA MET A 93 -10.41 -11.82 -17.60
C MET A 93 -9.51 -12.31 -18.75
N THR A 94 -9.11 -11.40 -19.64
CA THR A 94 -8.15 -11.72 -20.69
C THR A 94 -6.79 -12.03 -20.10
N ARG A 95 -6.09 -13.02 -20.67
CA ARG A 95 -4.69 -13.26 -20.33
C ARG A 95 -3.80 -12.19 -20.95
N ILE A 96 -2.86 -11.70 -20.17
CA ILE A 96 -1.80 -10.79 -20.62
C ILE A 96 -0.48 -11.55 -20.58
N GLU A 97 0.38 -11.34 -21.57
CA GLU A 97 1.70 -11.94 -21.63
C GLU A 97 2.74 -11.03 -20.98
N GLY A 98 3.63 -11.64 -20.22
CA GLY A 98 4.74 -10.99 -19.54
C GLY A 98 5.55 -11.99 -18.73
N GLN A 99 6.74 -11.60 -18.35
CA GLN A 99 7.61 -12.39 -17.46
C GLN A 99 7.60 -11.84 -16.05
N LYS A 100 8.08 -12.59 -15.07
CA LYS A 100 8.18 -12.13 -13.68
C LYS A 100 9.13 -10.94 -13.57
N VAL A 101 8.87 -10.03 -12.63
CA VAL A 101 9.72 -8.85 -12.39
C VAL A 101 11.18 -9.23 -12.17
N MET A 102 11.44 -10.22 -11.31
CA MET A 102 12.82 -10.64 -10.98
C MET A 102 13.53 -11.32 -12.15
N ASP A 103 12.80 -12.09 -12.97
CA ASP A 103 13.36 -12.73 -14.16
C ASP A 103 13.76 -11.64 -15.18
N PHE A 104 12.89 -10.64 -15.42
CA PHE A 104 13.21 -9.50 -16.29
C PHE A 104 14.47 -8.75 -15.82
N ILE A 105 14.58 -8.46 -14.51
CA ILE A 105 15.73 -7.73 -13.96
C ILE A 105 17.02 -8.53 -14.10
N SER A 106 16.97 -9.86 -13.89
CA SER A 106 18.15 -10.74 -13.98
C SER A 106 18.61 -11.00 -15.39
N GLU A 107 17.68 -11.09 -16.34
CA GLU A 107 17.97 -11.38 -17.76
C GLU A 107 18.31 -10.13 -18.57
N THR A 108 17.92 -8.93 -18.08
CA THR A 108 18.16 -7.65 -18.79
C THR A 108 19.48 -7.06 -18.33
N GLU A 109 20.44 -6.90 -19.25
CA GLU A 109 21.70 -6.17 -18.99
C GLU A 109 21.54 -4.66 -19.21
N ASP A 110 20.59 -4.25 -20.04
CA ASP A 110 20.32 -2.85 -20.39
C ASP A 110 19.78 -2.05 -19.19
N GLN A 111 20.59 -1.11 -18.71
CA GLN A 111 20.24 -0.24 -17.60
C GLN A 111 19.10 0.73 -17.92
N GLU A 112 18.94 1.15 -19.17
CA GLU A 112 17.85 2.05 -19.57
C GLU A 112 16.50 1.33 -19.49
N LEU A 113 16.44 0.05 -19.88
CA LEU A 113 15.23 -0.77 -19.71
C LEU A 113 14.90 -0.99 -18.23
N LYS A 114 15.89 -1.21 -17.37
CA LYS A 114 15.66 -1.29 -15.92
C LYS A 114 15.14 0.02 -15.34
N ASN A 115 15.69 1.15 -15.75
CA ASN A 115 15.23 2.47 -15.34
C ASN A 115 13.80 2.76 -15.85
N LYS A 116 13.51 2.37 -17.09
CA LYS A 116 12.15 2.47 -17.65
C LYS A 116 11.16 1.61 -16.87
N LEU A 117 11.52 0.38 -16.52
CA LEU A 117 10.70 -0.47 -15.66
C LEU A 117 10.40 0.20 -14.32
N ALA A 118 11.42 0.71 -13.63
CA ALA A 118 11.27 1.40 -12.35
C ALA A 118 10.31 2.59 -12.45
N LEU A 119 10.45 3.41 -13.51
CA LEU A 119 9.55 4.53 -13.77
C LEU A 119 8.12 4.07 -14.05
N ASN A 120 7.93 3.00 -14.82
CA ASN A 120 6.60 2.49 -15.14
C ASN A 120 5.92 1.88 -13.90
N MET A 121 6.66 1.18 -13.04
CA MET A 121 6.16 0.73 -11.74
C MET A 121 5.78 1.90 -10.84
N PHE A 122 6.62 2.94 -10.78
CA PHE A 122 6.30 4.16 -10.03
C PHE A 122 5.00 4.80 -10.53
N LYS A 123 4.83 4.97 -11.85
CA LYS A 123 3.59 5.51 -12.43
C LYS A 123 2.38 4.66 -12.10
N ALA A 124 2.49 3.33 -12.21
CA ALA A 124 1.39 2.41 -11.93
C ALA A 124 0.86 2.51 -10.49
N TRP A 125 1.73 2.91 -9.55
CA TRP A 125 1.41 3.07 -8.13
C TRP A 125 0.97 4.48 -7.77
N TYR A 126 1.76 5.49 -8.15
CA TYR A 126 1.62 6.83 -7.62
C TYR A 126 0.68 7.72 -8.44
N VAL A 127 0.50 7.47 -9.74
CA VAL A 127 -0.48 8.24 -10.52
C VAL A 127 -1.91 8.03 -9.98
N PRO A 128 -2.40 6.80 -9.74
CA PRO A 128 -3.70 6.60 -9.11
C PRO A 128 -3.81 7.27 -7.75
N PHE A 129 -2.75 7.24 -6.94
CA PHE A 129 -2.75 7.87 -5.63
C PHE A 129 -2.85 9.38 -5.69
N TYR A 130 -1.98 10.05 -6.43
CA TYR A 130 -1.93 11.51 -6.47
C TYR A 130 -3.05 12.14 -7.28
N GLU A 131 -3.51 11.51 -8.37
CA GLU A 131 -4.57 12.06 -9.22
C GLU A 131 -5.98 11.72 -8.73
N TYR A 132 -6.17 10.54 -8.08
CA TYR A 132 -7.49 10.02 -7.74
C TYR A 132 -7.65 9.64 -6.25
N GLY A 133 -6.60 9.70 -5.46
CA GLY A 133 -6.62 9.26 -4.06
C GLY A 133 -6.73 7.75 -3.91
N ILE A 134 -6.28 6.97 -4.90
CA ILE A 134 -6.46 5.53 -4.96
C ILE A 134 -5.10 4.84 -5.06
N ILE A 135 -4.84 3.86 -4.18
CA ILE A 135 -3.61 3.08 -4.25
C ILE A 135 -3.90 1.58 -4.28
N HIS A 136 -3.05 0.85 -4.99
CA HIS A 136 -3.01 -0.60 -4.92
C HIS A 136 -2.36 -1.03 -3.60
N GLY A 137 -3.13 -1.66 -2.71
CA GLY A 137 -2.69 -1.94 -1.34
C GLY A 137 -1.83 -3.20 -1.18
N ASP A 138 -1.55 -3.94 -2.26
CA ASP A 138 -0.71 -5.13 -2.24
C ASP A 138 0.50 -5.02 -3.20
N PRO A 139 1.67 -4.60 -2.69
CA PRO A 139 2.89 -4.43 -3.48
C PRO A 139 3.62 -5.75 -3.83
N HIS A 140 2.98 -6.90 -3.65
CA HIS A 140 3.62 -8.18 -3.92
C HIS A 140 4.03 -8.32 -5.39
N LEU A 141 5.29 -8.71 -5.66
CA LEU A 141 5.82 -8.80 -7.02
C LEU A 141 5.08 -9.79 -7.93
N GLY A 142 4.34 -10.75 -7.36
CA GLY A 142 3.46 -11.67 -8.07
C GLY A 142 2.27 -11.01 -8.74
N ASN A 143 1.90 -9.80 -8.33
CA ASN A 143 0.79 -9.02 -8.88
C ASN A 143 1.19 -8.23 -10.14
N TYR A 144 2.44 -8.42 -10.59
CA TYR A 144 2.99 -7.76 -11.77
C TYR A 144 3.59 -8.77 -12.75
N SER A 145 3.47 -8.49 -14.03
CA SER A 145 4.34 -9.11 -15.04
C SER A 145 4.87 -8.05 -16.00
N ILE A 146 6.05 -8.31 -16.57
CA ILE A 146 6.79 -7.30 -17.32
C ILE A 146 6.85 -7.71 -18.79
N ARG A 147 6.50 -6.79 -19.67
CA ARG A 147 6.62 -6.94 -21.12
C ARG A 147 8.08 -6.72 -21.55
N LYS A 148 8.43 -7.19 -22.77
CA LYS A 148 9.79 -7.06 -23.33
C LYS A 148 10.26 -5.60 -23.47
N ASP A 149 9.33 -4.67 -23.61
CA ASP A 149 9.58 -3.22 -23.71
C ASP A 149 9.68 -2.50 -22.36
N ALA A 150 9.78 -3.27 -21.24
CA ALA A 150 9.70 -2.80 -19.87
C ALA A 150 8.33 -2.21 -19.46
N GLY A 151 7.28 -2.47 -20.24
CA GLY A 151 5.91 -2.16 -19.84
C GLY A 151 5.44 -3.07 -18.71
N VAL A 152 4.59 -2.53 -17.84
CA VAL A 152 4.10 -3.20 -16.63
C VAL A 152 2.66 -3.68 -16.83
N ASN A 153 2.41 -4.94 -16.53
CA ASN A 153 1.06 -5.49 -16.44
C ASN A 153 0.66 -5.58 -14.96
N LEU A 154 -0.50 -5.06 -14.60
CA LEU A 154 -1.12 -5.22 -13.28
C LEU A 154 -2.14 -6.35 -13.34
N LEU A 155 -2.11 -7.30 -12.39
CA LEU A 155 -2.85 -8.56 -12.48
C LEU A 155 -3.89 -8.77 -11.38
N ASP A 156 -3.74 -8.16 -10.22
CA ASP A 156 -4.59 -8.31 -9.04
C ASP A 156 -5.20 -6.96 -8.63
N PHE A 157 -6.47 -6.94 -8.19
CA PHE A 157 -7.20 -5.73 -7.80
C PHE A 157 -8.06 -5.96 -6.54
N GLY A 158 -7.79 -7.03 -5.79
CA GLY A 158 -8.49 -7.36 -4.56
C GLY A 158 -8.24 -6.34 -3.46
N CYS A 159 -7.03 -5.80 -3.38
CA CYS A 159 -6.61 -4.89 -2.32
C CYS A 159 -6.44 -3.44 -2.82
N ILE A 160 -7.55 -2.77 -3.16
CA ILE A 160 -7.53 -1.35 -3.53
C ILE A 160 -7.94 -0.50 -2.35
N ARG A 161 -7.25 0.62 -2.14
CA ARG A 161 -7.53 1.58 -1.09
C ARG A 161 -7.87 2.93 -1.65
N ILE A 162 -8.93 3.53 -1.13
CA ILE A 162 -9.42 4.85 -1.52
C ILE A 162 -9.25 5.79 -0.34
N PHE A 163 -8.54 6.88 -0.55
CA PHE A 163 -8.28 7.92 0.44
C PHE A 163 -9.07 9.18 0.10
N LYS A 164 -9.42 9.92 1.12
CA LYS A 164 -10.01 11.25 0.96
C LYS A 164 -8.97 12.22 0.36
N PRO A 165 -9.40 13.22 -0.41
CA PRO A 165 -8.48 14.22 -0.98
C PRO A 165 -7.60 14.90 0.08
N GLU A 166 -8.17 15.18 1.26
CA GLU A 166 -7.46 15.80 2.38
C GLU A 166 -6.29 14.94 2.87
N PHE A 167 -6.44 13.61 2.80
CA PHE A 167 -5.36 12.69 3.16
C PHE A 167 -4.19 12.80 2.17
N VAL A 168 -4.48 12.79 0.87
CA VAL A 168 -3.46 12.95 -0.18
C VAL A 168 -2.76 14.30 -0.07
N THR A 169 -3.52 15.38 0.18
CA THR A 169 -2.94 16.70 0.44
C THR A 169 -2.00 16.66 1.64
N GLY A 170 -2.40 15.99 2.74
CA GLY A 170 -1.54 15.82 3.91
C GLY A 170 -0.23 15.10 3.62
N VAL A 171 -0.19 14.14 2.66
CA VAL A 171 1.06 13.48 2.23
C VAL A 171 2.01 14.49 1.57
N ILE A 172 1.50 15.36 0.72
CA ILE A 172 2.29 16.40 0.04
C ILE A 172 2.75 17.46 1.05
N ASP A 173 1.83 17.96 1.87
CA ASP A 173 2.12 18.99 2.87
C ASP A 173 3.18 18.53 3.88
N LEU A 174 3.13 17.25 4.29
CA LEU A 174 4.15 16.71 5.20
C LEU A 174 5.53 16.63 4.56
N TYR A 175 5.61 16.26 3.27
CA TYR A 175 6.87 16.32 2.53
C TYR A 175 7.45 17.76 2.52
N GLU A 176 6.63 18.74 2.17
CA GLU A 176 7.03 20.15 2.15
C GLU A 176 7.43 20.65 3.55
N ALA A 177 6.66 20.28 4.57
CA ALA A 177 6.95 20.61 5.95
C ALA A 177 8.31 20.08 6.42
N LEU A 178 8.64 18.85 6.05
CA LEU A 178 9.92 18.23 6.42
C LEU A 178 11.10 18.81 5.64
N ARG A 179 10.89 19.17 4.37
CA ARG A 179 11.88 19.82 3.52
C ARG A 179 12.25 21.23 4.04
N ASP A 180 11.25 21.99 4.45
CA ASP A 180 11.37 23.40 4.80
C ASP A 180 11.41 23.65 6.32
N ASP A 181 11.51 22.58 7.15
CA ASP A 181 11.47 22.60 8.62
C ASP A 181 10.25 23.37 9.19
N ASN A 182 9.10 23.29 8.50
CA ASN A 182 7.86 23.99 8.86
C ASN A 182 7.00 23.11 9.79
N ILE A 183 7.12 23.33 11.10
CA ILE A 183 6.39 22.57 12.12
C ILE A 183 4.86 22.79 12.02
N GLU A 184 4.40 24.00 11.72
CA GLU A 184 2.96 24.30 11.62
C GLU A 184 2.30 23.54 10.48
N LEU A 185 2.97 23.45 9.33
CA LEU A 185 2.52 22.66 8.20
C LEU A 185 2.53 21.15 8.51
N ALA A 186 3.54 20.67 9.24
CA ALA A 186 3.59 19.27 9.68
C ALA A 186 2.41 18.93 10.62
N ILE A 187 2.08 19.79 11.57
CA ILE A 187 0.92 19.64 12.45
C ILE A 187 -0.37 19.56 11.60
N SER A 188 -0.57 20.50 10.70
CA SER A 188 -1.74 20.51 9.80
C SER A 188 -1.87 19.23 8.97
N ALA A 189 -0.74 18.70 8.47
CA ALA A 189 -0.71 17.44 7.74
C ALA A 189 -1.14 16.24 8.61
N TYR A 190 -0.64 16.14 9.84
CA TYR A 190 -1.03 15.09 10.77
C TYR A 190 -2.51 15.19 11.19
N GLU A 191 -3.04 16.40 11.41
CA GLU A 191 -4.45 16.64 11.70
C GLU A 191 -5.36 16.19 10.53
N ARG A 192 -4.97 16.46 9.29
CA ARG A 192 -5.67 15.98 8.08
C ARG A 192 -5.69 14.46 7.99
N TRP A 193 -4.67 13.79 8.50
CA TRP A 193 -4.64 12.34 8.61
C TRP A 193 -5.50 11.79 9.75
N GLY A 194 -6.02 12.67 10.63
CA GLY A 194 -6.88 12.32 11.73
C GLY A 194 -6.15 12.06 13.05
N PHE A 195 -4.90 12.48 13.19
CA PHE A 195 -4.26 12.49 14.49
C PHE A 195 -4.89 13.56 15.38
N GLU A 196 -5.19 13.18 16.62
CA GLU A 196 -5.78 14.06 17.63
C GLU A 196 -4.77 14.33 18.76
N ASN A 197 -5.01 15.43 19.51
CA ASN A 197 -4.21 15.79 20.68
C ASN A 197 -2.69 15.89 20.42
N LEU A 198 -2.33 16.44 19.28
CA LEU A 198 -0.96 16.66 18.89
C LEU A 198 -0.27 17.61 19.86
N ASN A 199 0.65 17.08 20.65
CA ASN A 199 1.56 17.85 21.47
C ASN A 199 2.99 17.80 20.88
N LYS A 200 3.89 18.60 21.44
CA LYS A 200 5.26 18.72 20.94
C LYS A 200 5.98 17.35 20.90
N ASP A 201 5.84 16.55 21.94
CA ASP A 201 6.54 15.27 22.06
C ASP A 201 6.03 14.28 20.99
N LEU A 202 4.69 14.22 20.79
CA LEU A 202 4.09 13.35 19.77
C LEU A 202 4.52 13.78 18.36
N ILE A 203 4.55 15.08 18.06
CA ILE A 203 4.99 15.61 16.76
C ILE A 203 6.45 15.24 16.50
N GLU A 204 7.33 15.40 17.49
CA GLU A 204 8.74 15.01 17.36
C GLU A 204 8.90 13.51 17.07
N ILE A 205 8.09 12.65 17.71
CA ILE A 205 8.11 11.20 17.47
C ILE A 205 7.59 10.86 16.08
N LEU A 206 6.47 11.46 15.66
CA LEU A 206 5.91 11.25 14.31
C LEU A 206 6.91 11.72 13.24
N ASN A 207 7.59 12.83 13.45
CA ASN A 207 8.62 13.33 12.53
C ASN A 207 9.85 12.41 12.42
N ILE A 208 10.17 11.59 13.43
CA ILE A 208 11.24 10.58 13.30
C ILE A 208 10.85 9.56 12.22
N TRP A 209 9.60 9.09 12.24
CA TRP A 209 9.09 8.13 11.27
C TRP A 209 8.93 8.77 9.89
N ALA A 210 8.34 9.96 9.83
CA ALA A 210 8.14 10.69 8.59
C ALA A 210 9.48 10.99 7.88
N LYS A 211 10.47 11.52 8.58
CA LYS A 211 11.82 11.76 8.03
C LYS A 211 12.45 10.48 7.48
N PHE A 212 12.25 9.35 8.14
CA PHE A 212 12.75 8.07 7.64
C PHE A 212 12.08 7.66 6.30
N ILE A 213 10.75 7.81 6.18
CA ILE A 213 10.01 7.46 4.96
C ILE A 213 10.33 8.43 3.81
N TYR A 214 10.34 9.73 4.09
CA TYR A 214 10.57 10.76 3.08
C TYR A 214 12.05 11.00 2.74
N GLN A 215 12.99 10.41 3.49
CA GLN A 215 14.42 10.60 3.29
C GLN A 215 14.87 10.45 1.83
N PRO A 216 14.41 9.46 1.04
CA PRO A 216 14.79 9.36 -0.37
C PRO A 216 14.37 10.56 -1.22
N LEU A 217 13.32 11.29 -0.83
CA LEU A 217 12.80 12.46 -1.52
C LEU A 217 13.40 13.77 -1.00
N LEU A 218 13.88 13.78 0.26
CA LEU A 218 14.47 14.96 0.90
C LEU A 218 15.94 15.18 0.51
N GLU A 219 16.61 14.16 -0.02
CA GLU A 219 18.01 14.23 -0.42
C GLU A 219 18.13 14.18 -1.95
N ASP A 220 18.53 15.31 -2.57
CA ASP A 220 18.76 15.41 -4.03
C ASP A 220 20.12 14.79 -4.38
N ARG A 221 20.19 13.45 -4.33
CA ARG A 221 21.38 12.67 -4.75
C ARG A 221 20.98 11.30 -5.29
N ILE A 222 21.76 10.79 -6.23
CA ILE A 222 21.62 9.39 -6.71
C ILE A 222 22.15 8.46 -5.61
N ARG A 223 21.27 7.58 -5.12
CA ARG A 223 21.61 6.58 -4.10
C ARG A 223 20.69 5.36 -4.20
N PRO A 224 21.07 4.21 -3.62
CA PRO A 224 20.15 3.10 -3.40
C PRO A 224 18.99 3.54 -2.50
N ILE A 225 17.78 3.09 -2.77
CA ILE A 225 16.61 3.36 -1.91
C ILE A 225 16.82 2.78 -0.51
N SER A 226 17.46 1.61 -0.42
CA SER A 226 17.82 0.98 0.85
C SER A 226 19.31 0.67 0.90
N GLU A 227 19.99 1.16 1.93
CA GLU A 227 21.39 0.85 2.23
C GLU A 227 21.52 -0.42 3.11
N MET A 228 20.41 -1.00 3.56
CA MET A 228 20.35 -2.17 4.43
C MET A 228 19.73 -3.38 3.73
N PRO A 229 20.09 -4.62 4.14
CA PRO A 229 19.45 -5.83 3.64
C PRO A 229 17.92 -5.79 3.85
N THR A 230 17.20 -6.40 2.92
CA THR A 230 15.75 -6.58 2.99
C THR A 230 15.33 -7.20 4.33
N GLY A 231 14.32 -6.62 4.99
CA GLY A 231 13.83 -7.04 6.32
C GLY A 231 14.49 -6.35 7.52
N GLN A 232 15.63 -5.66 7.36
CA GLN A 232 16.24 -4.84 8.42
C GLN A 232 16.00 -3.34 8.21
N TYR A 233 15.61 -2.95 7.00
CA TYR A 233 15.29 -1.57 6.67
C TYR A 233 14.12 -1.08 7.51
N GLY A 234 14.34 0.01 8.22
CA GLY A 234 13.31 0.61 9.09
C GLY A 234 13.16 -0.01 10.49
N ARG A 235 13.65 -1.23 10.75
CA ARG A 235 13.48 -1.88 12.06
C ARG A 235 13.98 -1.03 13.23
N LYS A 236 15.17 -0.47 13.11
CA LYS A 236 15.75 0.39 14.18
C LYS A 236 14.91 1.64 14.41
N THR A 237 14.40 2.26 13.33
CA THR A 237 13.53 3.44 13.42
C THR A 237 12.19 3.07 14.04
N ALA A 238 11.58 1.95 13.64
CA ALA A 238 10.35 1.45 14.22
C ALA A 238 10.50 1.15 15.72
N GLU A 239 11.58 0.48 16.14
CA GLU A 239 11.89 0.20 17.54
C GLU A 239 12.07 1.50 18.36
N LYS A 240 12.74 2.51 17.78
CA LYS A 240 12.90 3.83 18.39
C LYS A 240 11.55 4.52 18.58
N VAL A 241 10.76 4.62 17.50
CA VAL A 241 9.43 5.26 17.53
C VAL A 241 8.53 4.55 18.55
N HIS A 242 8.46 3.22 18.52
CA HIS A 242 7.69 2.44 19.49
C HIS A 242 8.09 2.74 20.94
N LYS A 243 9.38 2.76 21.22
CA LYS A 243 9.91 3.07 22.57
C LYS A 243 9.52 4.49 23.03
N GLU A 244 9.62 5.48 22.15
CA GLU A 244 9.26 6.87 22.48
C GLU A 244 7.73 7.01 22.66
N LEU A 245 6.91 6.41 21.79
CA LEU A 245 5.45 6.38 21.95
C LEU A 245 5.03 5.77 23.31
N LYS A 246 5.69 4.71 23.73
CA LYS A 246 5.41 4.08 25.03
C LYS A 246 5.65 5.00 26.22
N LYS A 247 6.67 5.90 26.14
CA LYS A 247 6.97 6.86 27.20
C LYS A 247 5.87 7.92 27.40
N ILE A 248 5.19 8.31 26.32
CA ILE A 248 4.12 9.32 26.35
C ILE A 248 2.72 8.72 26.50
N GLY A 249 2.62 7.42 26.79
CA GLY A 249 1.33 6.73 27.01
C GLY A 249 0.70 6.14 25.75
N GLY A 250 1.44 6.09 24.64
CA GLY A 250 1.00 5.52 23.38
C GLY A 250 0.27 6.53 22.48
N VAL A 251 -0.12 6.06 21.30
CA VAL A 251 -0.92 6.79 20.32
C VAL A 251 -1.97 5.86 19.71
N LYS A 252 -3.13 6.42 19.39
CA LYS A 252 -4.14 5.74 18.57
C LYS A 252 -3.96 6.23 17.13
N PRO A 253 -3.36 5.41 16.25
CA PRO A 253 -3.19 5.84 14.87
C PRO A 253 -4.56 5.97 14.18
N PRO A 254 -4.76 6.98 13.34
CA PRO A 254 -5.94 7.08 12.52
C PRO A 254 -6.07 5.88 11.57
N ARG A 255 -7.32 5.52 11.22
CA ARG A 255 -7.59 4.36 10.36
C ARG A 255 -6.85 4.44 9.03
N GLU A 256 -6.92 5.58 8.38
CA GLU A 256 -6.28 5.85 7.10
C GLU A 256 -4.75 5.70 7.18
N PHE A 257 -4.14 6.10 8.30
CA PHE A 257 -2.69 5.96 8.51
C PHE A 257 -2.24 4.50 8.67
N VAL A 258 -3.06 3.66 9.27
CA VAL A 258 -2.79 2.21 9.41
C VAL A 258 -2.79 1.52 8.03
N LEU A 259 -3.44 2.13 7.02
CA LEU A 259 -3.57 1.59 5.67
C LEU A 259 -2.39 1.92 4.74
N MET A 260 -1.50 2.80 5.14
CA MET A 260 -0.27 3.14 4.41
C MET A 260 0.85 2.15 4.71
#